data_3ef0255fc01b0ddaeec018d128a12453
#
_entry.id   3ef0255fc01b0ddaeec018d128a12453
#
_cell.length_a   1.000
_cell.length_b   1.000
_cell.length_c   1.000
_cell.angle_alpha   90.00
_cell.angle_beta   90.00
_cell.angle_gamma   90.00
#
_symmetry.space_group_name_H-M   'P 1'
#
loop_
_entity.id
_entity.type
_entity.pdbx_description
1 polymer ?
#
loop_
_entity_poly.entity_id
_entity_poly.type
_entity_poly.pdbx_seq_one_letter_code
_entity_poly.pdbx_strand_id
1 'polypeptide(L)'
;MNPLAIVVRRVARTLLLLLAVAAGATALVRFAPGFFSDEREMDAKYAEGARSRMQAESASDQSVAAIAVREIKGWMNGDLGESRQFQVPVTALIAPRIEVSALLLARGILYGWLLAICTALPASAMRRGRRLWDLPFTLLLATPTAAMATACILAGSGGPVLVLTLLIAARDFKFLSRILRTAWSSPHLLQGRAQGLGLTALTLLHILPNVAHRLRALATLSIVTALAAMIPIEVIFNVPGIGQLAWSAVMNRDLPVLVAVSLLMATVVALANMVSTGPRTMETA
;
A
#
# COMPACT_ATOMS: atom_id res chain seq x y z
N MET A 1 -29.92 -0.59 -12.14
CA MET A 1 -28.80 -1.48 -12.53
C MET A 1 -28.79 -2.68 -11.60
N ASN A 2 -28.69 -3.86 -12.17
CA ASN A 2 -28.75 -5.12 -11.42
C ASN A 2 -27.53 -5.19 -10.46
N PRO A 3 -27.73 -5.38 -9.13
CA PRO A 3 -26.62 -5.38 -8.17
C PRO A 3 -25.58 -6.47 -8.50
N LEU A 4 -26.00 -7.59 -9.07
CA LEU A 4 -25.15 -8.67 -9.55
C LEU A 4 -24.18 -8.18 -10.66
N ALA A 5 -24.66 -7.40 -11.61
CA ALA A 5 -23.85 -6.86 -12.70
C ALA A 5 -22.75 -5.90 -12.18
N ILE A 6 -23.04 -5.14 -11.12
CA ILE A 6 -22.06 -4.25 -10.48
C ILE A 6 -20.96 -5.08 -9.81
N VAL A 7 -21.30 -6.13 -9.10
CA VAL A 7 -20.34 -7.03 -8.44
C VAL A 7 -19.47 -7.74 -9.48
N VAL A 8 -20.08 -8.34 -10.50
CA VAL A 8 -19.36 -9.02 -11.59
C VAL A 8 -18.38 -8.08 -12.29
N ARG A 9 -18.82 -6.86 -12.62
CA ARG A 9 -17.94 -5.86 -13.26
C ARG A 9 -16.77 -5.43 -12.34
N ARG A 10 -16.99 -5.37 -11.02
CA ARG A 10 -15.92 -5.06 -10.05
C ARG A 10 -14.91 -6.20 -9.96
N VAL A 11 -15.40 -7.43 -9.82
CA VAL A 11 -14.54 -8.63 -9.77
C VAL A 11 -13.74 -8.76 -11.08
N ALA A 12 -14.38 -8.61 -12.23
CA ALA A 12 -13.70 -8.66 -13.53
C ALA A 12 -12.62 -7.58 -13.66
N ARG A 13 -12.88 -6.34 -13.20
CA ARG A 13 -11.89 -5.27 -13.20
C ARG A 13 -10.73 -5.57 -12.26
N THR A 14 -10.98 -6.14 -11.09
CA THR A 14 -9.94 -6.54 -10.12
C THR A 14 -9.05 -7.63 -10.70
N LEU A 15 -9.65 -8.67 -11.30
CA LEU A 15 -8.90 -9.74 -11.95
C LEU A 15 -8.04 -9.21 -13.11
N LEU A 16 -8.57 -8.32 -13.92
CA LEU A 16 -7.83 -7.69 -15.01
C LEU A 16 -6.65 -6.86 -14.50
N LEU A 17 -6.81 -6.14 -13.38
CA LEU A 17 -5.72 -5.41 -12.75
C LEU A 17 -4.64 -6.35 -12.19
N LEU A 18 -5.02 -7.45 -11.55
CA LEU A 18 -4.06 -8.45 -11.06
C LEU A 18 -3.28 -9.10 -12.19
N LEU A 19 -3.96 -9.44 -13.29
CA LEU A 19 -3.31 -9.94 -14.51
C LEU A 19 -2.34 -8.92 -15.11
N ALA A 20 -2.73 -7.64 -15.18
CA ALA A 20 -1.87 -6.58 -15.68
C ALA A 20 -0.64 -6.36 -14.80
N VAL A 21 -0.79 -6.45 -13.46
CA VAL A 21 0.33 -6.36 -12.51
C VAL A 21 1.27 -7.54 -12.66
N ALA A 22 0.75 -8.78 -12.76
CA ALA A 22 1.57 -9.97 -12.97
C ALA A 22 2.36 -9.89 -14.29
N ALA A 23 1.68 -9.56 -15.38
CA ALA A 23 2.31 -9.42 -16.69
C ALA A 23 3.34 -8.27 -16.70
N GLY A 24 3.03 -7.15 -16.06
CA GLY A 24 3.93 -6.00 -15.93
C GLY A 24 5.17 -6.31 -15.11
N ALA A 25 5.03 -6.97 -13.96
CA ALA A 25 6.14 -7.38 -13.12
C ALA A 25 7.07 -8.35 -13.86
N THR A 26 6.50 -9.37 -14.52
CA THR A 26 7.25 -10.35 -15.33
C THR A 26 7.98 -9.66 -16.49
N ALA A 27 7.29 -8.75 -17.21
CA ALA A 27 7.89 -8.01 -18.32
C ALA A 27 9.04 -7.12 -17.85
N LEU A 28 8.85 -6.33 -16.78
CA LEU A 28 9.89 -5.43 -16.24
C LEU A 28 11.15 -6.18 -15.85
N VAL A 29 11.02 -7.31 -15.17
CA VAL A 29 12.19 -8.12 -14.78
C VAL A 29 12.87 -8.73 -16.00
N ARG A 30 12.10 -9.20 -16.99
CA ARG A 30 12.64 -9.82 -18.20
C ARG A 30 13.38 -8.82 -19.10
N PHE A 31 12.86 -7.60 -19.24
CA PHE A 31 13.49 -6.55 -20.03
C PHE A 31 14.57 -5.77 -19.26
N ALA A 32 14.76 -6.05 -17.96
CA ALA A 32 15.83 -5.45 -17.20
C ALA A 32 17.21 -5.86 -17.76
N PRO A 33 18.11 -4.91 -17.97
CA PRO A 33 19.46 -5.23 -18.44
C PRO A 33 20.15 -6.24 -17.53
N GLY A 34 20.69 -7.31 -18.11
CA GLY A 34 21.39 -8.38 -17.38
C GLY A 34 20.49 -9.45 -16.73
N PHE A 35 19.20 -9.53 -17.10
CA PHE A 35 18.33 -10.61 -16.61
C PHE A 35 18.84 -12.03 -16.95
N PHE A 36 19.50 -12.17 -18.10
CA PHE A 36 20.06 -13.44 -18.56
C PHE A 36 21.51 -13.67 -18.11
N SER A 37 22.18 -12.69 -17.48
CA SER A 37 23.50 -12.86 -16.90
C SER A 37 23.34 -13.15 -15.40
N ASP A 38 23.26 -14.43 -15.05
CA ASP A 38 23.36 -14.86 -13.67
C ASP A 38 24.83 -14.69 -13.23
N GLU A 39 25.11 -14.01 -12.12
CA GLU A 39 26.47 -13.90 -11.57
C GLU A 39 27.05 -15.29 -11.29
N ARG A 40 26.19 -16.30 -11.09
CA ARG A 40 26.54 -17.70 -10.95
C ARG A 40 27.12 -18.33 -12.24
N GLU A 41 26.79 -17.79 -13.42
CA GLU A 41 27.40 -18.22 -14.69
C GLU A 41 28.88 -17.81 -14.77
N MET A 42 29.29 -16.78 -14.04
CA MET A 42 30.67 -16.33 -13.94
C MET A 42 31.51 -17.13 -12.93
N ASP A 43 30.84 -17.88 -12.05
CA ASP A 43 31.53 -18.62 -11.01
C ASP A 43 32.07 -19.95 -11.60
N ALA A 44 33.40 -20.09 -11.70
CA ALA A 44 34.07 -21.26 -12.26
C ALA A 44 33.80 -22.59 -11.53
N LYS A 45 33.09 -22.52 -10.38
CA LYS A 45 32.70 -23.68 -9.56
C LYS A 45 31.51 -24.47 -10.11
N TYR A 46 30.72 -23.90 -11.04
CA TYR A 46 29.58 -24.63 -11.60
C TYR A 46 30.05 -25.46 -12.79
N ALA A 47 29.91 -26.77 -12.67
CA ALA A 47 30.25 -27.73 -13.74
C ALA A 47 29.46 -27.41 -15.02
N GLU A 48 30.06 -27.61 -16.21
CA GLU A 48 29.42 -27.34 -17.51
C GLU A 48 28.01 -27.94 -17.68
N GLY A 49 27.75 -29.09 -17.04
CA GLY A 49 26.45 -29.74 -17.07
C GLY A 49 25.34 -28.98 -16.26
N ALA A 50 25.70 -28.17 -15.28
CA ALA A 50 24.74 -27.30 -14.58
C ALA A 50 24.45 -26.05 -15.43
N ARG A 51 25.46 -25.51 -16.13
CA ARG A 51 25.29 -24.38 -17.05
C ARG A 51 24.37 -24.72 -18.22
N SER A 52 24.50 -25.88 -18.82
CA SER A 52 23.65 -26.30 -19.92
C SER A 52 22.19 -26.54 -19.49
N ARG A 53 21.94 -27.02 -18.28
CA ARG A 53 20.59 -27.14 -17.71
C ARG A 53 19.98 -25.77 -17.42
N MET A 54 20.71 -24.84 -16.81
CA MET A 54 20.27 -23.49 -16.55
C MET A 54 19.98 -22.71 -17.84
N GLN A 55 20.83 -22.87 -18.87
CA GLN A 55 20.60 -22.27 -20.19
C GLN A 55 19.41 -22.91 -20.92
N ALA A 56 19.19 -24.21 -20.81
CA ALA A 56 18.03 -24.89 -21.38
C ALA A 56 16.72 -24.46 -20.69
N GLU A 57 16.73 -24.30 -19.37
CA GLU A 57 15.59 -23.74 -18.61
C GLU A 57 15.34 -22.27 -18.97
N SER A 58 16.38 -21.45 -19.08
CA SER A 58 16.27 -20.06 -19.51
C SER A 58 15.78 -19.93 -20.96
N ALA A 59 16.18 -20.85 -21.84
CA ALA A 59 15.75 -20.87 -23.25
C ALA A 59 14.32 -21.39 -23.42
N SER A 60 13.87 -22.37 -22.60
CA SER A 60 12.50 -22.89 -22.65
C SER A 60 11.45 -21.88 -22.17
N ASP A 61 11.85 -20.89 -21.35
CA ASP A 61 10.99 -19.85 -20.79
C ASP A 61 10.92 -18.58 -21.68
N GLN A 62 11.15 -18.70 -22.99
CA GLN A 62 11.27 -17.54 -23.89
C GLN A 62 10.00 -16.72 -24.13
N SER A 63 8.81 -17.22 -23.79
CA SER A 63 7.55 -16.49 -23.95
C SER A 63 7.09 -15.87 -22.65
N VAL A 64 7.02 -14.51 -22.58
CA VAL A 64 6.43 -13.77 -21.44
C VAL A 64 5.03 -14.28 -21.11
N ALA A 65 4.25 -14.62 -22.14
CA ALA A 65 2.90 -15.15 -21.98
C ALA A 65 2.90 -16.55 -21.33
N ALA A 66 3.85 -17.42 -21.67
CA ALA A 66 3.94 -18.75 -21.08
C ALA A 66 4.32 -18.68 -19.60
N ILE A 67 5.26 -17.79 -19.23
CA ILE A 67 5.65 -17.56 -17.84
C ILE A 67 4.45 -17.01 -17.06
N ALA A 68 3.77 -15.96 -17.58
CA ALA A 68 2.61 -15.38 -16.92
C ALA A 68 1.48 -16.40 -16.71
N VAL A 69 1.19 -17.24 -17.70
CA VAL A 69 0.17 -18.30 -17.60
C VAL A 69 0.59 -19.36 -16.58
N ARG A 70 1.86 -19.74 -16.52
CA ARG A 70 2.37 -20.70 -15.53
C ARG A 70 2.25 -20.15 -14.12
N GLU A 71 2.68 -18.90 -13.91
CA GLU A 71 2.57 -18.21 -12.62
C GLU A 71 1.11 -18.08 -12.17
N ILE A 72 0.20 -17.72 -13.07
CA ILE A 72 -1.23 -17.62 -12.75
C ILE A 72 -1.82 -18.99 -12.40
N LYS A 73 -1.46 -20.03 -13.14
CA LYS A 73 -1.89 -21.42 -12.83
C LYS A 73 -1.34 -21.88 -11.47
N GLY A 74 -0.07 -21.60 -11.19
CA GLY A 74 0.55 -21.88 -9.90
C GLY A 74 -0.20 -21.19 -8.77
N TRP A 75 -0.51 -19.92 -8.92
CA TRP A 75 -1.29 -19.14 -7.98
C TRP A 75 -2.68 -19.70 -7.70
N MET A 76 -3.39 -20.13 -8.73
CA MET A 76 -4.70 -20.77 -8.59
C MET A 76 -4.63 -22.09 -7.79
N ASN A 77 -3.50 -22.77 -7.83
CA ASN A 77 -3.21 -24.02 -7.12
C ASN A 77 -2.50 -23.78 -5.77
N GLY A 78 -2.24 -22.50 -5.38
CA GLY A 78 -1.53 -22.16 -4.15
C GLY A 78 -0.01 -22.36 -4.23
N ASP A 79 0.53 -22.66 -5.40
CA ASP A 79 1.96 -22.78 -5.65
C ASP A 79 2.51 -21.45 -6.20
N LEU A 80 3.34 -20.78 -5.40
CA LEU A 80 3.99 -19.52 -5.75
C LEU A 80 5.40 -19.74 -6.35
N GLY A 81 5.76 -21.00 -6.63
CA GLY A 81 7.08 -21.37 -7.09
C GLY A 81 8.14 -21.33 -6.00
N GLU A 82 9.39 -21.54 -6.40
CA GLU A 82 10.56 -21.52 -5.52
C GLU A 82 11.39 -20.26 -5.74
N SER A 83 11.88 -19.70 -4.64
CA SER A 83 12.82 -18.58 -4.66
C SER A 83 14.14 -19.02 -5.29
N ARG A 84 14.62 -18.24 -6.26
CA ARG A 84 15.93 -18.50 -6.89
C ARG A 84 17.09 -18.20 -5.94
N GLN A 85 16.92 -17.22 -5.06
CA GLN A 85 17.92 -16.80 -4.08
C GLN A 85 18.03 -17.76 -2.91
N PHE A 86 16.89 -18.13 -2.31
CA PHE A 86 16.84 -18.87 -1.06
C PHE A 86 16.65 -20.37 -1.25
N GLN A 87 16.31 -20.83 -2.46
CA GLN A 87 16.06 -22.25 -2.81
C GLN A 87 15.00 -22.90 -1.87
N VAL A 88 13.98 -22.13 -1.53
CA VAL A 88 12.83 -22.55 -0.71
C VAL A 88 11.52 -22.07 -1.34
N PRO A 89 10.40 -22.73 -1.05
CA PRO A 89 9.10 -22.28 -1.54
C PRO A 89 8.81 -20.82 -1.15
N VAL A 90 8.31 -20.02 -2.09
CA VAL A 90 8.00 -18.60 -1.88
C VAL A 90 6.97 -18.41 -0.77
N THR A 91 6.03 -19.35 -0.63
CA THR A 91 5.05 -19.37 0.47
C THR A 91 5.70 -19.39 1.85
N ALA A 92 6.77 -20.15 2.03
CA ALA A 92 7.52 -20.22 3.28
C ALA A 92 8.25 -18.90 3.62
N LEU A 93 8.64 -18.14 2.59
CA LEU A 93 9.25 -16.82 2.78
C LEU A 93 8.22 -15.74 3.12
N ILE A 94 7.05 -15.79 2.50
CA ILE A 94 6.01 -14.76 2.64
C ILE A 94 5.24 -14.92 3.95
N ALA A 95 4.86 -16.14 4.34
CA ALA A 95 3.96 -16.38 5.46
C ALA A 95 4.40 -15.71 6.79
N PRO A 96 5.63 -15.85 7.27
CA PRO A 96 6.06 -15.22 8.53
C PRO A 96 6.17 -13.69 8.40
N ARG A 97 6.41 -13.18 7.20
CA ARG A 97 6.59 -11.74 6.94
C ARG A 97 5.28 -10.96 6.83
N ILE A 98 4.18 -11.65 6.45
CA ILE A 98 2.85 -11.02 6.39
C ILE A 98 2.46 -10.47 7.74
N GLU A 99 2.64 -11.23 8.82
CA GLU A 99 2.28 -10.80 10.17
C GLU A 99 3.05 -9.55 10.60
N VAL A 100 4.36 -9.53 10.36
CA VAL A 100 5.23 -8.39 10.69
C VAL A 100 4.77 -7.13 9.97
N SER A 101 4.60 -7.21 8.65
CA SER A 101 4.16 -6.08 7.83
C SER A 101 2.72 -5.66 8.14
N ALA A 102 1.81 -6.61 8.34
CA ALA A 102 0.42 -6.31 8.68
C ALA A 102 0.31 -5.57 10.01
N LEU A 103 1.10 -5.97 11.01
CA LEU A 103 1.13 -5.32 12.32
C LEU A 103 1.72 -3.92 12.25
N LEU A 104 2.79 -3.73 11.46
CA LEU A 104 3.37 -2.41 11.18
C LEU A 104 2.35 -1.48 10.51
N LEU A 105 1.68 -1.96 9.45
CA LEU A 105 0.65 -1.22 8.73
C LEU A 105 -0.54 -0.87 9.62
N ALA A 106 -1.06 -1.85 10.35
CA ALA A 106 -2.21 -1.65 11.22
C ALA A 106 -1.95 -0.60 12.30
N ARG A 107 -0.80 -0.68 13.00
CA ARG A 107 -0.39 0.28 14.03
C ARG A 107 -0.12 1.66 13.43
N GLY A 108 0.62 1.73 12.33
CA GLY A 108 0.96 3.00 11.67
C GLY A 108 -0.27 3.73 11.15
N ILE A 109 -1.21 3.02 10.51
CA ILE A 109 -2.47 3.59 10.03
C ILE A 109 -3.35 4.01 11.21
N LEU A 110 -3.51 3.16 12.23
CA LEU A 110 -4.34 3.46 13.40
C LEU A 110 -3.84 4.73 14.11
N TYR A 111 -2.56 4.78 14.46
CA TYR A 111 -2.00 5.93 15.17
C TYR A 111 -1.94 7.17 14.27
N GLY A 112 -1.68 6.99 12.97
CA GLY A 112 -1.73 8.07 11.99
C GLY A 112 -3.12 8.70 11.87
N TRP A 113 -4.18 7.89 11.82
CA TRP A 113 -5.55 8.37 11.82
C TRP A 113 -5.95 9.04 13.13
N LEU A 114 -5.59 8.45 14.28
CA LEU A 114 -5.83 9.07 15.58
C LEU A 114 -5.20 10.46 15.67
N LEU A 115 -3.92 10.57 15.29
CA LEU A 115 -3.22 11.86 15.28
C LEU A 115 -3.83 12.84 14.28
N ALA A 116 -4.20 12.39 13.08
CA ALA A 116 -4.84 13.23 12.08
C ALA A 116 -6.22 13.76 12.56
N ILE A 117 -7.03 12.91 13.18
CA ILE A 117 -8.34 13.30 13.72
C ILE A 117 -8.18 14.29 14.89
N CYS A 118 -7.33 13.96 15.86
CA CYS A 118 -7.08 14.80 17.04
C CYS A 118 -6.57 16.19 16.67
N THR A 119 -5.85 16.32 15.56
CA THR A 119 -5.31 17.61 15.10
C THR A 119 -6.24 18.31 14.09
N ALA A 120 -6.90 17.57 13.20
CA ALA A 120 -7.78 18.16 12.18
C ALA A 120 -9.09 18.71 12.75
N LEU A 121 -9.65 18.08 13.78
CA LEU A 121 -10.89 18.57 14.42
C LEU A 121 -10.71 19.98 14.97
N PRO A 122 -9.77 20.29 15.88
CA PRO A 122 -9.58 21.65 16.39
C PRO A 122 -9.13 22.60 15.27
N ALA A 123 -8.23 22.18 14.38
CA ALA A 123 -7.77 23.01 13.27
C ALA A 123 -8.89 23.41 12.31
N SER A 124 -9.90 22.55 12.11
CA SER A 124 -11.05 22.85 11.25
C SER A 124 -12.04 23.84 11.87
N ALA A 125 -12.16 23.88 13.20
CA ALA A 125 -13.03 24.79 13.94
C ALA A 125 -12.43 26.19 14.10
N MET A 126 -11.11 26.32 14.03
CA MET A 126 -10.40 27.61 14.20
C MET A 126 -10.39 28.44 12.93
N ARG A 127 -10.87 29.70 13.00
CA ARG A 127 -10.75 30.69 11.92
C ARG A 127 -9.36 31.34 11.86
N ARG A 128 -8.73 31.61 13.01
CA ARG A 128 -7.39 32.22 13.15
C ARG A 128 -6.40 31.17 13.67
N GLY A 129 -5.13 31.24 13.24
CA GLY A 129 -4.07 30.32 13.68
C GLY A 129 -3.96 29.02 12.87
N ARG A 130 -4.74 28.85 11.81
CA ARG A 130 -4.72 27.69 10.92
C ARG A 130 -3.31 27.36 10.40
N ARG A 131 -2.50 28.37 10.07
CA ARG A 131 -1.12 28.19 9.55
C ARG A 131 -0.23 27.47 10.55
N LEU A 132 -0.46 27.65 11.85
CA LEU A 132 0.30 26.97 12.90
C LEU A 132 0.08 25.45 12.88
N TRP A 133 -1.15 25.01 12.55
CA TRP A 133 -1.47 23.59 12.39
C TRP A 133 -1.04 23.05 11.04
N ASP A 134 -1.15 23.83 9.97
CA ASP A 134 -0.82 23.41 8.62
C ASP A 134 0.70 23.26 8.39
N LEU A 135 1.53 24.08 9.05
CA LEU A 135 2.97 24.15 8.81
C LEU A 135 3.71 22.85 9.14
N PRO A 136 3.58 22.25 10.35
CA PRO A 136 4.32 21.04 10.69
C PRO A 136 3.96 19.86 9.79
N PHE A 137 2.68 19.69 9.45
CA PHE A 137 2.25 18.63 8.53
C PHE A 137 2.70 18.88 7.09
N THR A 138 2.85 20.13 6.68
CA THR A 138 3.41 20.47 5.35
C THR A 138 4.89 20.12 5.28
N LEU A 139 5.65 20.42 6.34
CA LEU A 139 7.06 20.07 6.42
C LEU A 139 7.26 18.55 6.44
N LEU A 140 6.47 17.82 7.20
CA LEU A 140 6.50 16.35 7.22
C LEU A 140 6.21 15.77 5.82
N LEU A 141 5.24 16.32 5.09
CA LEU A 141 4.93 15.83 3.73
C LEU A 141 6.00 16.18 2.71
N ALA A 142 6.77 17.26 2.92
CA ALA A 142 7.89 17.63 2.06
C ALA A 142 9.11 16.74 2.29
N THR A 143 9.18 16.03 3.44
CA THR A 143 10.31 15.17 3.78
C THR A 143 10.11 13.77 3.17
N PRO A 144 11.07 13.24 2.39
CA PRO A 144 11.02 11.87 1.89
C PRO A 144 10.96 10.86 3.05
N THR A 145 10.17 9.79 2.88
CA THR A 145 9.99 8.75 3.92
C THR A 145 11.32 8.13 4.37
N ALA A 146 12.23 7.91 3.43
CA ALA A 146 13.57 7.39 3.72
C ALA A 146 14.38 8.35 4.62
N ALA A 147 14.30 9.66 4.35
CA ALA A 147 14.99 10.67 5.16
C ALA A 147 14.40 10.72 6.59
N MET A 148 13.06 10.61 6.73
CA MET A 148 12.42 10.52 8.05
C MET A 148 12.87 9.27 8.81
N ALA A 149 12.93 8.12 8.15
CA ALA A 149 13.38 6.87 8.75
C ALA A 149 14.84 6.96 9.21
N THR A 150 15.72 7.48 8.36
CA THR A 150 17.14 7.68 8.70
C THR A 150 17.31 8.67 9.85
N ALA A 151 16.57 9.78 9.85
CA ALA A 151 16.60 10.75 10.95
C ALA A 151 16.17 10.14 12.30
N CYS A 152 15.15 9.29 12.32
CA CYS A 152 14.72 8.57 13.52
C CYS A 152 15.83 7.63 14.06
N ILE A 153 16.52 6.92 13.17
CA ILE A 153 17.65 6.05 13.59
C ILE A 153 18.81 6.88 14.14
N LEU A 154 19.20 7.95 13.47
CA LEU A 154 20.28 8.81 13.92
C LEU A 154 19.99 9.51 15.24
N ALA A 155 18.72 9.86 15.48
CA ALA A 155 18.28 10.44 16.76
C ALA A 155 18.20 9.40 17.90
N GLY A 156 18.38 8.11 17.61
CA GLY A 156 18.23 7.03 18.59
C GLY A 156 16.81 6.95 19.19
N SER A 157 15.83 7.58 18.53
CA SER A 157 14.47 7.70 19.04
C SER A 157 13.44 7.40 17.95
N GLY A 158 12.38 6.70 18.34
CA GLY A 158 11.33 6.28 17.44
C GLY A 158 11.65 4.97 16.71
N GLY A 159 10.69 4.45 16.01
CA GLY A 159 10.78 3.19 15.30
C GLY A 159 9.98 3.23 13.99
N PRO A 160 9.91 2.13 13.25
CA PRO A 160 9.23 2.06 11.96
C PRO A 160 7.77 2.49 12.04
N VAL A 161 7.08 2.16 13.14
CA VAL A 161 5.70 2.56 13.40
C VAL A 161 5.56 4.08 13.50
N LEU A 162 6.50 4.79 14.16
CA LEU A 162 6.46 6.23 14.29
C LEU A 162 6.56 6.93 12.93
N VAL A 163 7.50 6.50 12.10
CA VAL A 163 7.69 7.08 10.75
C VAL A 163 6.42 6.92 9.91
N LEU A 164 5.85 5.71 9.91
CA LEU A 164 4.60 5.45 9.20
C LEU A 164 3.43 6.27 9.76
N THR A 165 3.33 6.37 11.09
CA THR A 165 2.33 7.21 11.79
C THR A 165 2.42 8.67 11.35
N LEU A 166 3.61 9.26 11.37
CA LEU A 166 3.82 10.66 10.99
C LEU A 166 3.49 10.92 9.52
N LEU A 167 3.88 10.00 8.63
CA LEU A 167 3.56 10.09 7.21
C LEU A 167 2.05 10.07 6.95
N ILE A 168 1.36 9.08 7.53
CA ILE A 168 -0.11 8.95 7.39
C ILE A 168 -0.81 10.14 8.03
N ALA A 169 -0.41 10.52 9.25
CA ALA A 169 -1.01 11.66 9.95
C ALA A 169 -0.86 12.96 9.15
N ALA A 170 0.32 13.23 8.62
CA ALA A 170 0.58 14.46 7.87
C ALA A 170 -0.30 14.58 6.62
N ARG A 171 -0.42 13.49 5.89
CA ARG A 171 -1.23 13.44 4.69
C ARG A 171 -2.73 13.51 5.02
N ASP A 172 -3.18 12.64 5.93
CA ASP A 172 -4.60 12.51 6.23
C ASP A 172 -5.12 13.75 6.97
N PHE A 173 -4.30 14.45 7.78
CA PHE A 173 -4.61 15.76 8.32
C PHE A 173 -5.01 16.77 7.24
N LYS A 174 -4.26 16.85 6.14
CA LYS A 174 -4.55 17.79 5.04
C LYS A 174 -5.90 17.51 4.39
N PHE A 175 -6.19 16.24 4.10
CA PHE A 175 -7.46 15.84 3.51
C PHE A 175 -8.60 15.99 4.50
N LEU A 176 -8.44 15.49 5.73
CA LEU A 176 -9.46 15.52 6.76
C LEU A 176 -9.85 16.95 7.16
N SER A 177 -8.87 17.82 7.38
CA SER A 177 -9.12 19.23 7.69
C SER A 177 -9.85 19.97 6.56
N ARG A 178 -9.64 19.59 5.30
CA ARG A 178 -10.40 20.12 4.15
C ARG A 178 -11.83 19.59 4.14
N ILE A 179 -12.01 18.28 4.30
CA ILE A 179 -13.33 17.63 4.34
C ILE A 179 -14.19 18.25 5.47
N LEU A 180 -13.62 18.34 6.66
CA LEU A 180 -14.31 18.90 7.83
C LEU A 180 -14.68 20.37 7.63
N ARG A 181 -13.80 21.19 7.09
CA ARG A 181 -14.10 22.61 6.80
C ARG A 181 -15.26 22.77 5.83
N THR A 182 -15.27 22.00 4.75
CA THR A 182 -16.39 22.04 3.79
C THR A 182 -17.69 21.61 4.46
N ALA A 183 -17.64 20.61 5.33
CA ALA A 183 -18.80 20.18 6.09
C ALA A 183 -19.27 21.27 7.08
N TRP A 184 -18.35 21.94 7.81
CA TRP A 184 -18.69 23.02 8.74
C TRP A 184 -19.34 24.24 8.06
N SER A 185 -19.10 24.47 6.78
CA SER A 185 -19.69 25.59 6.02
C SER A 185 -21.05 25.26 5.41
N SER A 186 -21.56 24.05 5.59
CA SER A 186 -22.83 23.63 5.00
C SER A 186 -24.06 24.27 5.70
N PRO A 187 -25.12 24.68 4.95
CA PRO A 187 -26.29 25.38 5.50
C PRO A 187 -27.04 24.61 6.58
N HIS A 188 -27.16 23.31 6.48
CA HIS A 188 -27.86 22.47 7.45
C HIS A 188 -27.18 22.43 8.84
N LEU A 189 -25.89 22.70 8.93
CA LEU A 189 -25.21 22.84 10.22
C LEU A 189 -25.51 24.17 10.91
N LEU A 190 -25.82 25.22 10.15
CA LEU A 190 -26.28 26.48 10.72
C LEU A 190 -27.60 26.28 11.45
N GLN A 191 -28.51 25.48 10.88
CA GLN A 191 -29.78 25.14 11.53
C GLN A 191 -29.56 24.34 12.83
N GLY A 192 -28.67 23.32 12.81
CA GLY A 192 -28.36 22.58 14.04
C GLY A 192 -27.72 23.42 15.13
N ARG A 193 -26.89 24.42 14.76
CA ARG A 193 -26.36 25.41 15.71
C ARG A 193 -27.46 26.34 16.28
N ALA A 194 -28.38 26.76 15.42
CA ALA A 194 -29.52 27.57 15.86
C ALA A 194 -30.44 26.83 16.86
N GLN A 195 -30.48 25.49 16.78
CA GLN A 195 -31.18 24.62 17.72
C GLN A 195 -30.40 24.35 19.01
N GLY A 196 -29.22 24.95 19.19
CA GLY A 196 -28.39 24.79 20.40
C GLY A 196 -27.63 23.47 20.52
N LEU A 197 -27.49 22.71 19.43
CA LEU A 197 -26.73 21.45 19.44
C LEU A 197 -25.24 21.73 19.72
N GLY A 198 -24.66 21.00 20.68
CA GLY A 198 -23.24 21.08 21.00
C GLY A 198 -22.36 20.57 19.88
N LEU A 199 -21.08 20.98 19.85
CA LEU A 199 -20.11 20.62 18.81
C LEU A 199 -19.95 19.11 18.61
N THR A 200 -20.00 18.32 19.69
CA THR A 200 -19.89 16.85 19.63
C THR A 200 -21.12 16.23 18.95
N ALA A 201 -22.32 16.67 19.30
CA ALA A 201 -23.55 16.20 18.67
C ALA A 201 -23.60 16.56 17.17
N LEU A 202 -23.24 17.81 16.83
CA LEU A 202 -23.13 18.25 15.44
C LEU A 202 -22.12 17.40 14.64
N THR A 203 -20.96 17.10 15.23
CA THR A 203 -19.92 16.29 14.57
C THR A 203 -20.38 14.86 14.34
N LEU A 204 -20.92 14.21 15.38
CA LEU A 204 -21.27 12.79 15.32
C LEU A 204 -22.55 12.52 14.52
N LEU A 205 -23.59 13.36 14.70
CA LEU A 205 -24.91 13.12 14.12
C LEU A 205 -25.10 13.74 12.72
N HIS A 206 -24.38 14.82 12.41
CA HIS A 206 -24.59 15.57 11.16
C HIS A 206 -23.38 15.56 10.24
N ILE A 207 -22.16 15.78 10.76
CA ILE A 207 -20.97 15.85 9.92
C ILE A 207 -20.51 14.45 9.51
N LEU A 208 -20.31 13.56 10.49
CA LEU A 208 -19.71 12.25 10.25
C LEU A 208 -20.50 11.39 9.25
N PRO A 209 -21.84 11.25 9.33
CA PRO A 209 -22.61 10.51 8.32
C PRO A 209 -22.50 11.11 6.92
N ASN A 210 -22.52 12.45 6.83
CA ASN A 210 -22.49 13.16 5.55
C ASN A 210 -21.14 13.05 4.84
N VAL A 211 -20.02 12.95 5.59
CA VAL A 211 -18.67 12.81 5.02
C VAL A 211 -18.18 11.36 4.99
N ALA A 212 -18.97 10.39 5.45
CA ALA A 212 -18.56 8.99 5.59
C ALA A 212 -18.00 8.38 4.29
N HIS A 213 -18.59 8.71 3.13
CA HIS A 213 -18.11 8.24 1.83
C HIS A 213 -16.71 8.80 1.50
N ARG A 214 -16.44 10.08 1.85
CA ARG A 214 -15.12 10.72 1.67
C ARG A 214 -14.09 10.13 2.63
N LEU A 215 -14.49 9.80 3.86
CA LEU A 215 -13.62 9.14 4.84
C LEU A 215 -13.24 7.71 4.38
N ARG A 216 -14.18 6.96 3.81
CA ARG A 216 -13.86 5.64 3.23
C ARG A 216 -12.86 5.73 2.09
N ALA A 217 -13.02 6.70 1.18
CA ALA A 217 -12.07 6.94 0.11
C ALA A 217 -10.69 7.34 0.66
N LEU A 218 -10.65 8.18 1.70
CA LEU A 218 -9.42 8.57 2.38
C LEU A 218 -8.74 7.36 3.04
N ALA A 219 -9.50 6.48 3.72
CA ALA A 219 -8.96 5.26 4.34
C ALA A 219 -8.30 4.34 3.32
N THR A 220 -8.93 4.13 2.16
CA THR A 220 -8.31 3.36 1.07
C THR A 220 -7.00 3.99 0.60
N LEU A 221 -7.00 5.30 0.45
CA LEU A 221 -5.80 6.02 0.03
C LEU A 221 -4.70 5.95 1.11
N SER A 222 -5.05 5.90 2.40
CA SER A 222 -4.10 5.67 3.51
C SER A 222 -3.45 4.30 3.42
N ILE A 223 -4.23 3.25 3.12
CA ILE A 223 -3.70 1.89 2.93
C ILE A 223 -2.69 1.87 1.77
N VAL A 224 -3.05 2.44 0.62
CA VAL A 224 -2.16 2.47 -0.56
C VAL A 224 -0.85 3.22 -0.26
N THR A 225 -0.96 4.35 0.45
CA THR A 225 0.24 5.12 0.83
C THR A 225 1.09 4.38 1.84
N ALA A 226 0.47 3.72 2.81
CA ALA A 226 1.17 2.93 3.82
C ALA A 226 1.93 1.75 3.18
N LEU A 227 1.31 1.04 2.23
CA LEU A 227 1.96 -0.04 1.48
C LEU A 227 3.18 0.47 0.69
N ALA A 228 3.06 1.61 0.03
CA ALA A 228 4.19 2.20 -0.71
C ALA A 228 5.33 2.64 0.23
N ALA A 229 5.00 3.20 1.39
CA ALA A 229 5.97 3.67 2.38
C ALA A 229 6.61 2.51 3.17
N MET A 230 5.97 1.35 3.25
CA MET A 230 6.43 0.19 3.99
C MET A 230 7.79 -0.30 3.50
N ILE A 231 8.01 -0.31 2.17
CA ILE A 231 9.27 -0.81 1.59
C ILE A 231 10.48 -0.05 2.14
N PRO A 232 10.63 1.28 1.98
CA PRO A 232 11.78 1.99 2.51
C PRO A 232 11.86 1.93 4.04
N ILE A 233 10.74 1.91 4.75
CA ILE A 233 10.70 1.82 6.21
C ILE A 233 11.27 0.48 6.67
N GLU A 234 10.79 -0.64 6.15
CA GLU A 234 11.24 -1.98 6.53
C GLU A 234 12.71 -2.20 6.18
N VAL A 235 13.15 -1.71 5.02
CA VAL A 235 14.56 -1.82 4.60
C VAL A 235 15.49 -1.02 5.53
N ILE A 236 15.17 0.24 5.82
CA ILE A 236 16.03 1.11 6.61
C ILE A 236 16.08 0.67 8.08
N PHE A 237 14.96 0.24 8.65
CA PHE A 237 14.90 -0.28 10.03
C PHE A 237 15.27 -1.76 10.16
N ASN A 238 15.64 -2.41 9.05
CA ASN A 238 15.93 -3.85 8.99
C ASN A 238 14.81 -4.71 9.60
N VAL A 239 13.55 -4.36 9.31
CA VAL A 239 12.37 -5.12 9.73
C VAL A 239 12.12 -6.26 8.75
N PRO A 240 12.08 -7.54 9.20
CA PRO A 240 11.91 -8.69 8.32
C PRO A 240 10.47 -8.83 7.82
N GLY A 241 10.00 -7.85 7.03
CA GLY A 241 8.66 -7.80 6.47
C GLY A 241 8.61 -8.06 4.97
N ILE A 242 7.42 -7.87 4.39
CA ILE A 242 7.14 -8.05 2.95
C ILE A 242 7.85 -7.00 2.09
N GLY A 243 7.96 -5.75 2.57
CA GLY A 243 8.67 -4.69 1.85
C GLY A 243 10.17 -4.95 1.79
N GLN A 244 10.78 -5.43 2.87
CA GLN A 244 12.18 -5.85 2.88
C GLN A 244 12.40 -7.05 1.93
N LEU A 245 11.47 -8.02 1.92
CA LEU A 245 11.51 -9.15 0.99
C LEU A 245 11.41 -8.69 -0.47
N ALA A 246 10.50 -7.74 -0.76
CA ALA A 246 10.37 -7.15 -2.09
C ALA A 246 11.68 -6.49 -2.55
N TRP A 247 12.30 -5.71 -1.67
CA TRP A 247 13.58 -5.07 -1.94
C TRP A 247 14.69 -6.10 -2.23
N SER A 248 14.80 -7.13 -1.37
CA SER A 248 15.76 -8.23 -1.57
C SER A 248 15.54 -8.95 -2.91
N ALA A 249 14.28 -9.24 -3.27
CA ALA A 249 13.93 -9.88 -4.51
C ALA A 249 14.33 -9.05 -5.75
N VAL A 250 14.17 -7.71 -5.67
CA VAL A 250 14.64 -6.80 -6.74
C VAL A 250 16.16 -6.84 -6.86
N MET A 251 16.87 -6.69 -5.74
CA MET A 251 18.34 -6.67 -5.74
C MET A 251 18.95 -7.97 -6.25
N ASN A 252 18.35 -9.12 -5.90
CA ASN A 252 18.83 -10.44 -6.28
C ASN A 252 18.13 -11.04 -7.52
N ARG A 253 17.30 -10.22 -8.20
CA ARG A 253 16.55 -10.63 -9.41
C ARG A 253 15.73 -11.91 -9.23
N ASP A 254 15.19 -12.10 -8.03
CA ASP A 254 14.34 -13.25 -7.68
C ASP A 254 12.93 -13.06 -8.23
N LEU A 255 12.73 -13.48 -9.49
CA LEU A 255 11.46 -13.28 -10.19
C LEU A 255 10.25 -13.90 -9.48
N PRO A 256 10.27 -15.17 -9.03
CA PRO A 256 9.12 -15.77 -8.36
C PRO A 256 8.69 -14.97 -7.12
N VAL A 257 9.64 -14.58 -6.28
CA VAL A 257 9.36 -13.77 -5.09
C VAL A 257 8.82 -12.40 -5.46
N LEU A 258 9.40 -11.73 -6.46
CA LEU A 258 8.98 -10.40 -6.89
C LEU A 258 7.54 -10.40 -7.42
N VAL A 259 7.20 -11.37 -8.27
CA VAL A 259 5.84 -11.52 -8.80
C VAL A 259 4.85 -11.81 -7.68
N ALA A 260 5.17 -12.75 -6.79
CA ALA A 260 4.31 -13.13 -5.67
C ALA A 260 4.03 -11.94 -4.73
N VAL A 261 5.07 -11.18 -4.35
CA VAL A 261 4.91 -10.00 -3.49
C VAL A 261 4.14 -8.89 -4.21
N SER A 262 4.39 -8.65 -5.50
CA SER A 262 3.66 -7.65 -6.29
C SER A 262 2.17 -7.97 -6.36
N LEU A 263 1.83 -9.24 -6.57
CA LEU A 263 0.43 -9.69 -6.61
C LEU A 263 -0.23 -9.63 -5.22
N LEU A 264 0.50 -9.95 -4.16
CA LEU A 264 0.00 -9.79 -2.79
C LEU A 264 -0.34 -8.32 -2.50
N MET A 265 0.56 -7.40 -2.82
CA MET A 265 0.34 -5.96 -2.66
C MET A 265 -0.84 -5.46 -3.50
N ALA A 266 -0.91 -5.88 -4.77
CA ALA A 266 -2.02 -5.55 -5.66
C ALA A 266 -3.37 -6.07 -5.14
N THR A 267 -3.39 -7.27 -4.56
CA THR A 267 -4.58 -7.85 -3.94
C THR A 267 -5.06 -7.03 -2.75
N VAL A 268 -4.16 -6.61 -1.86
CA VAL A 268 -4.50 -5.74 -0.71
C VAL A 268 -5.08 -4.41 -1.20
N VAL A 269 -4.46 -3.77 -2.20
CA VAL A 269 -4.97 -2.53 -2.80
C VAL A 269 -6.34 -2.74 -3.44
N ALA A 270 -6.53 -3.84 -4.15
CA ALA A 270 -7.80 -4.17 -4.78
C ALA A 270 -8.93 -4.38 -3.76
N LEU A 271 -8.67 -5.11 -2.68
CA LEU A 271 -9.61 -5.31 -1.57
C LEU A 271 -9.95 -3.98 -0.89
N ALA A 272 -8.97 -3.13 -0.62
CA ALA A 272 -9.18 -1.81 -0.05
C ALA A 272 -10.08 -0.94 -0.96
N ASN A 273 -9.86 -0.98 -2.28
CA ASN A 273 -10.70 -0.26 -3.25
C ASN A 273 -12.13 -0.80 -3.33
N MET A 274 -12.34 -2.11 -3.15
CA MET A 274 -13.68 -2.70 -3.12
C MET A 274 -14.51 -2.17 -1.93
N VAL A 275 -13.88 -2.03 -0.76
CA VAL A 275 -14.52 -1.48 0.44
C VAL A 275 -14.87 0.00 0.26
N SER A 276 -14.01 0.76 -0.41
CA SER A 276 -14.21 2.19 -0.65
C SER A 276 -15.39 2.50 -1.58
N THR A 277 -15.60 1.67 -2.60
CA THR A 277 -16.65 1.85 -3.61
C THR A 277 -18.00 1.27 -3.15
N GLY A 278 -18.48 1.56 -1.96
CA GLY A 278 -19.84 1.25 -1.51
C GLY A 278 -20.90 1.72 -2.53
N PRO A 279 -22.17 1.26 -2.39
CA PRO A 279 -23.22 1.71 -3.30
C PRO A 279 -23.25 3.25 -3.31
N ARG A 280 -23.10 3.84 -4.48
CA ARG A 280 -23.36 5.27 -4.67
C ARG A 280 -24.83 5.47 -4.33
N THR A 281 -25.13 5.98 -3.15
CA THR A 281 -26.39 6.68 -2.93
C THR A 281 -26.39 7.79 -3.97
N MET A 282 -27.32 7.72 -4.91
CA MET A 282 -27.54 8.80 -5.88
C MET A 282 -27.79 10.05 -5.03
N GLU A 283 -26.83 10.97 -5.01
CA GLU A 283 -27.13 12.35 -4.68
C GLU A 283 -28.08 12.81 -5.78
N THR A 284 -29.38 12.82 -5.46
CA THR A 284 -30.37 13.56 -6.21
C THR A 284 -29.92 15.02 -6.28
N ALA A 285 -29.84 15.47 -7.53
CA ALA A 285 -29.59 16.86 -7.94
C ALA A 285 -30.47 17.88 -7.19
#